data_4619f8820de2eaba8a719de8f01c4bf0
#
_entry.id   4619f8820de2eaba8a719de8f01c4bf0
#
_cell.length_a   1.000
_cell.length_b   1.000
_cell.length_c   1.000
_cell.angle_alpha   90.00
_cell.angle_beta   90.00
_cell.angle_gamma   90.00
#
_symmetry.space_group_name_H-M   'P 1'
#
loop_
_entity.id
_entity.type
_entity.pdbx_description
1 polymer ?
#
loop_
_entity_poly.entity_id
_entity_poly.type
_entity_poly.pdbx_seq_one_letter_code
_entity_poly.pdbx_strand_id
1 'polypeptide(L)'
;MTHDNSPKWRTQFTPWKSAGNRTETGGTADEVVRQTGWVFNNETGSDLTLADFVRTGDEEVRRYMHQFGFGPEALANKTLLEIGSGIGRMTSAFTRQCFAVVATDVDAAFLERCHETVGKHGDVSKLRTSHVADGSTLQLPDNCVDIVFSYITLQHCEKNDALSLSTEAMRVTRTGGTLLLNYRTWVRADAGLLPLGIAMRRLWRIPVVGKRLAVTRWSTRLGWQANRLSPDQVLAHISANAPSGKRITNVVVHHSAKTTRTVKTLGVTVKPMKRVNKSHWWLTATVEGV
;
A
#
# COMPACT_ATOMS: atom_id res chain seq x y z
N MET A 1 -16.99 13.36 21.44
CA MET A 1 -15.77 12.70 21.98
C MET A 1 -15.99 11.19 21.82
N THR A 2 -15.56 10.65 20.71
CA THR A 2 -15.58 9.20 20.45
C THR A 2 -14.37 8.63 21.17
N HIS A 3 -14.61 7.85 22.22
CA HIS A 3 -13.57 7.09 22.88
C HIS A 3 -12.95 6.11 21.84
N ASP A 4 -11.71 6.35 21.47
CA ASP A 4 -10.89 5.39 20.74
C ASP A 4 -10.70 4.14 21.60
N ASN A 5 -11.53 3.13 21.33
CA ASN A 5 -11.48 1.81 21.98
C ASN A 5 -10.44 0.89 21.34
N SER A 6 -9.54 1.40 20.51
CA SER A 6 -8.45 0.60 19.97
C SER A 6 -7.50 0.21 21.11
N PRO A 7 -7.14 -1.06 21.23
CA PRO A 7 -6.25 -1.51 22.31
C PRO A 7 -4.92 -0.74 22.25
N LYS A 8 -4.53 -0.06 23.32
CA LYS A 8 -3.29 0.74 23.44
C LYS A 8 -2.01 0.01 22.98
N TRP A 9 -2.02 -1.32 22.86
CA TRP A 9 -0.89 -2.09 22.35
C TRP A 9 -0.74 -2.07 20.83
N ARG A 10 -1.80 -1.69 20.06
CA ARG A 10 -1.74 -1.50 18.60
C ARG A 10 -0.84 -0.33 18.19
N THR A 11 -0.64 0.63 19.09
CA THR A 11 0.01 1.90 18.77
C THR A 11 1.51 1.96 19.06
N GLN A 12 2.10 0.99 19.77
CA GLN A 12 3.39 1.25 20.40
C GLN A 12 4.65 0.80 19.66
N PHE A 13 4.64 -0.14 18.71
CA PHE A 13 5.87 -0.61 18.06
C PHE A 13 5.65 -1.18 16.66
N THR A 14 5.22 -0.35 15.73
CA THR A 14 5.30 -0.67 14.31
C THR A 14 6.45 0.12 13.69
N PRO A 15 7.28 -0.47 12.81
CA PRO A 15 8.43 0.23 12.22
C PRO A 15 8.07 1.53 11.52
N TRP A 16 6.91 1.59 10.86
CA TRP A 16 6.39 2.81 10.25
C TRP A 16 5.97 3.86 11.30
N LYS A 17 5.45 3.48 12.46
CA LYS A 17 5.16 4.44 13.54
C LYS A 17 6.42 5.00 14.17
N SER A 18 7.49 4.22 14.31
CA SER A 18 8.77 4.77 14.76
C SER A 18 9.40 5.67 13.69
N ALA A 19 9.14 5.43 12.41
CA ALA A 19 9.49 6.34 11.33
C ALA A 19 8.57 7.58 11.34
N GLY A 20 7.25 7.42 11.55
CA GLY A 20 6.28 8.47 11.73
C GLY A 20 6.57 9.38 12.92
N ASN A 21 6.84 8.79 14.09
CA ASN A 21 7.24 9.55 15.28
C ASN A 21 8.50 10.40 15.06
N ARG A 22 9.40 9.98 14.19
CA ARG A 22 10.57 10.79 13.81
C ARG A 22 10.19 11.91 12.84
N THR A 23 9.15 11.74 12.04
CA THR A 23 8.58 12.80 11.21
C THR A 23 7.81 13.83 12.06
N GLU A 24 7.09 13.40 13.08
CA GLU A 24 6.46 14.28 14.08
C GLU A 24 7.47 15.16 14.81
N THR A 25 8.73 14.72 14.98
CA THR A 25 9.82 15.49 15.58
C THR A 25 10.52 16.48 14.62
N GLY A 26 9.96 16.74 13.45
CA GLY A 26 10.41 17.83 12.58
C GLY A 26 11.45 17.45 11.52
N GLY A 27 11.78 16.17 11.31
CA GLY A 27 12.70 15.74 10.25
C GLY A 27 12.14 15.96 8.84
N THR A 28 13.01 16.32 7.89
CA THR A 28 12.68 16.43 6.46
C THR A 28 12.45 15.07 5.83
N ALA A 29 11.81 15.03 4.65
CA ALA A 29 11.63 13.78 3.90
C ALA A 29 12.98 13.08 3.60
N ASP A 30 14.03 13.85 3.30
CA ASP A 30 15.38 13.30 3.06
C ASP A 30 15.98 12.66 4.32
N GLU A 31 15.83 13.28 5.48
CA GLU A 31 16.29 12.72 6.76
C GLU A 31 15.55 11.42 7.10
N VAL A 32 14.24 11.39 6.88
CA VAL A 32 13.44 10.18 7.08
C VAL A 32 13.92 9.05 6.17
N VAL A 33 14.19 9.32 4.89
CA VAL A 33 14.71 8.32 3.95
C VAL A 33 16.08 7.82 4.37
N ARG A 34 17.02 8.69 4.71
CA ARG A 34 18.37 8.30 5.17
C ARG A 34 18.33 7.39 6.40
N GLN A 35 17.41 7.65 7.32
CA GLN A 35 17.30 6.88 8.56
C GLN A 35 16.47 5.61 8.42
N THR A 36 15.47 5.59 7.53
CA THR A 36 14.44 4.55 7.48
C THR A 36 14.11 4.06 6.06
N GLY A 37 14.87 4.46 5.04
CA GLY A 37 14.60 4.10 3.64
C GLY A 37 14.46 2.59 3.41
N TRP A 38 15.19 1.78 4.18
CA TRP A 38 15.07 0.33 4.18
C TRP A 38 13.72 -0.21 4.70
N VAL A 39 12.94 0.60 5.43
CA VAL A 39 11.58 0.24 5.86
C VAL A 39 10.61 0.34 4.67
N PHE A 40 10.80 1.36 3.83
CA PHE A 40 9.95 1.61 2.67
C PHE A 40 10.35 0.80 1.45
N ASN A 41 11.63 0.41 1.36
CA ASN A 41 12.14 -0.44 0.29
C ASN A 41 13.16 -1.44 0.83
N ASN A 42 12.80 -2.70 0.86
CA ASN A 42 13.64 -3.79 1.39
C ASN A 42 14.97 -4.00 0.66
N GLU A 43 15.12 -3.46 -0.55
CA GLU A 43 16.29 -3.68 -1.42
C GLU A 43 17.38 -2.62 -1.23
N THR A 44 17.06 -1.50 -0.57
CA THR A 44 17.94 -0.35 -0.46
C THR A 44 18.65 -0.29 0.89
N GLY A 45 19.89 0.17 0.89
CA GLY A 45 20.71 0.35 2.08
C GLY A 45 20.33 1.59 2.90
N SER A 46 21.06 1.84 3.99
CA SER A 46 20.85 2.96 4.90
C SER A 46 21.23 4.34 4.36
N ASP A 47 21.92 4.41 3.22
CA ASP A 47 22.50 5.66 2.69
C ASP A 47 21.74 6.24 1.49
N LEU A 48 20.46 5.93 1.37
CA LEU A 48 19.61 6.46 0.32
C LEU A 48 19.31 7.94 0.52
N THR A 49 19.51 8.69 -0.55
CA THR A 49 18.94 10.05 -0.65
C THR A 49 17.46 10.01 -1.01
N LEU A 50 16.73 11.09 -0.76
CA LEU A 50 15.34 11.20 -1.21
C LEU A 50 15.22 11.03 -2.73
N ALA A 51 16.16 11.58 -3.51
CA ALA A 51 16.19 11.44 -4.96
C ALA A 51 16.35 9.99 -5.41
N ASP A 52 17.25 9.22 -4.79
CA ASP A 52 17.43 7.80 -5.08
C ASP A 52 16.18 7.00 -4.72
N PHE A 53 15.55 7.33 -3.61
CA PHE A 53 14.32 6.70 -3.15
C PHE A 53 13.17 6.93 -4.14
N VAL A 54 12.97 8.17 -4.60
CA VAL A 54 11.98 8.51 -5.62
C VAL A 54 12.28 7.80 -6.95
N ARG A 55 13.55 7.73 -7.37
CA ARG A 55 13.95 7.00 -8.59
C ARG A 55 13.51 5.54 -8.57
N THR A 56 13.60 4.86 -7.41
CA THR A 56 13.06 3.50 -7.28
C THR A 56 11.54 3.47 -7.50
N GLY A 57 10.82 4.50 -7.04
CA GLY A 57 9.39 4.66 -7.28
C GLY A 57 9.06 4.86 -8.76
N ASP A 58 9.84 5.69 -9.45
CA ASP A 58 9.69 5.92 -10.91
C ASP A 58 9.81 4.63 -11.71
N GLU A 59 10.81 3.81 -11.38
CA GLU A 59 11.03 2.52 -12.04
C GLU A 59 9.87 1.54 -11.78
N GLU A 60 9.37 1.51 -10.55
CA GLU A 60 8.25 0.65 -10.18
C GLU A 60 6.94 1.10 -10.83
N VAL A 61 6.62 2.39 -10.80
CA VAL A 61 5.42 2.94 -11.45
C VAL A 61 5.45 2.61 -12.94
N ARG A 62 6.56 2.93 -13.64
CA ARG A 62 6.71 2.60 -15.07
C ARG A 62 6.49 1.11 -15.33
N ARG A 63 7.10 0.26 -14.53
CA ARG A 63 7.00 -1.20 -14.68
C ARG A 63 5.59 -1.71 -14.46
N TYR A 64 4.93 -1.31 -13.36
CA TYR A 64 3.58 -1.79 -13.05
C TYR A 64 2.55 -1.24 -14.03
N MET A 65 2.57 0.06 -14.31
CA MET A 65 1.63 0.65 -15.25
C MET A 65 1.74 0.00 -16.63
N HIS A 66 2.95 -0.22 -17.14
CA HIS A 66 3.17 -0.95 -18.40
C HIS A 66 2.62 -2.38 -18.34
N GLN A 67 2.83 -3.11 -17.25
CA GLN A 67 2.32 -4.48 -17.11
C GLN A 67 0.79 -4.54 -17.03
N PHE A 68 0.15 -3.48 -16.54
CA PHE A 68 -1.32 -3.36 -16.51
C PHE A 68 -1.90 -2.74 -17.79
N GLY A 69 -1.07 -2.42 -18.77
CA GLY A 69 -1.51 -1.86 -20.05
C GLY A 69 -1.71 -0.35 -20.05
N PHE A 70 -1.21 0.37 -19.05
CA PHE A 70 -1.25 1.82 -19.01
C PHE A 70 0.07 2.41 -19.53
N GLY A 71 0.02 3.00 -20.72
CA GLY A 71 1.08 3.89 -21.20
C GLY A 71 0.93 5.32 -20.67
N PRO A 72 1.95 6.20 -20.86
CA PRO A 72 1.89 7.58 -20.38
C PRO A 72 0.66 8.35 -20.87
N GLU A 73 0.28 8.19 -22.13
CA GLU A 73 -0.90 8.85 -22.73
C GLU A 73 -2.21 8.39 -22.08
N ALA A 74 -2.28 7.11 -21.68
CA ALA A 74 -3.47 6.57 -21.03
C ALA A 74 -3.67 7.12 -19.60
N LEU A 75 -2.61 7.61 -18.96
CA LEU A 75 -2.63 8.22 -17.62
C LEU A 75 -2.88 9.73 -17.65
N ALA A 76 -2.52 10.41 -18.72
CA ALA A 76 -2.50 11.88 -18.81
C ALA A 76 -3.85 12.56 -18.46
N ASN A 77 -4.96 11.89 -18.76
CA ASN A 77 -6.32 12.39 -18.49
C ASN A 77 -7.01 11.67 -17.30
N LYS A 78 -6.26 10.97 -16.46
CA LYS A 78 -6.82 10.18 -15.36
C LYS A 78 -6.54 10.81 -14.02
N THR A 79 -7.53 10.76 -13.14
CA THR A 79 -7.37 10.99 -11.71
C THR A 79 -7.04 9.65 -11.04
N LEU A 80 -5.89 9.59 -10.38
CA LEU A 80 -5.43 8.39 -9.68
C LEU A 80 -5.48 8.60 -8.16
N LEU A 81 -6.01 7.60 -7.46
CA LEU A 81 -5.92 7.48 -6.01
C LEU A 81 -4.82 6.48 -5.65
N GLU A 82 -3.88 6.88 -4.81
CA GLU A 82 -2.88 5.99 -4.20
C GLU A 82 -3.23 5.71 -2.74
N ILE A 83 -3.53 4.44 -2.42
CA ILE A 83 -3.77 4.00 -1.04
C ILE A 83 -2.43 3.60 -0.41
N GLY A 84 -2.03 4.35 0.63
CA GLY A 84 -0.77 4.15 1.33
C GLY A 84 0.41 4.75 0.58
N SER A 85 0.34 6.04 0.32
CA SER A 85 1.38 6.80 -0.39
C SER A 85 2.70 6.89 0.38
N GLY A 86 2.66 6.67 1.71
CA GLY A 86 3.81 6.92 2.57
C GLY A 86 4.30 8.36 2.41
N ILE A 87 5.60 8.51 2.24
CA ILE A 87 6.24 9.82 2.02
C ILE A 87 6.35 10.23 0.54
N GLY A 88 5.56 9.65 -0.36
CA GLY A 88 5.42 10.13 -1.73
C GLY A 88 6.36 9.53 -2.77
N ARG A 89 6.94 8.36 -2.51
CA ARG A 89 7.90 7.69 -3.42
C ARG A 89 7.34 7.44 -4.81
N MET A 90 6.17 6.82 -4.90
CA MET A 90 5.48 6.54 -6.16
C MET A 90 4.56 7.70 -6.57
N THR A 91 4.02 8.42 -5.59
CA THR A 91 3.18 9.60 -5.79
C THR A 91 3.85 10.63 -6.68
N SER A 92 5.16 10.88 -6.49
CA SER A 92 5.93 11.80 -7.33
C SER A 92 5.90 11.41 -8.82
N ALA A 93 6.02 10.11 -9.12
CA ALA A 93 5.92 9.63 -10.49
C ALA A 93 4.49 9.76 -11.06
N PHE A 94 3.47 9.46 -10.25
CA PHE A 94 2.08 9.59 -10.66
C PHE A 94 1.69 11.04 -10.95
N THR A 95 2.12 12.00 -10.12
CA THR A 95 1.82 13.44 -10.37
C THR A 95 2.43 13.96 -11.65
N ARG A 96 3.54 13.41 -12.13
CA ARG A 96 4.12 13.76 -13.43
C ARG A 96 3.37 13.15 -14.63
N GLN A 97 2.61 12.07 -14.42
CA GLN A 97 1.98 11.29 -15.48
C GLN A 97 0.46 11.47 -15.54
N CYS A 98 -0.20 11.65 -14.39
CA CYS A 98 -1.66 11.71 -14.29
C CYS A 98 -2.16 13.16 -14.42
N PHE A 99 -3.46 13.31 -14.66
CA PHE A 99 -4.16 14.60 -14.58
C PHE A 99 -4.18 15.12 -13.15
N ALA A 100 -4.55 14.26 -12.18
CA ALA A 100 -4.53 14.56 -10.76
C ALA A 100 -4.22 13.29 -9.96
N VAL A 101 -3.66 13.46 -8.78
CA VAL A 101 -3.36 12.36 -7.84
C VAL A 101 -3.91 12.69 -6.47
N VAL A 102 -4.63 11.73 -5.89
CA VAL A 102 -5.02 11.77 -4.48
C VAL A 102 -4.15 10.77 -3.72
N ALA A 103 -3.29 11.25 -2.85
CA ALA A 103 -2.45 10.43 -2.00
C ALA A 103 -3.13 10.22 -0.65
N THR A 104 -3.25 8.96 -0.21
CA THR A 104 -3.86 8.66 1.10
C THR A 104 -2.91 7.84 1.96
N ASP A 105 -2.90 8.12 3.25
CA ASP A 105 -2.16 7.34 4.25
C ASP A 105 -2.86 7.42 5.62
N VAL A 106 -2.57 6.46 6.50
CA VAL A 106 -3.04 6.43 7.90
C VAL A 106 -2.20 7.32 8.81
N ASP A 107 -1.07 7.81 8.33
CA ASP A 107 -0.15 8.69 9.07
C ASP A 107 -0.14 10.08 8.43
N ALA A 108 -0.70 11.07 9.15
CA ALA A 108 -0.77 12.44 8.67
C ALA A 108 0.62 13.06 8.44
N ALA A 109 1.61 12.69 9.27
CA ALA A 109 2.98 13.17 9.10
C ALA A 109 3.63 12.59 7.82
N PHE A 110 3.24 11.39 7.38
CA PHE A 110 3.66 10.87 6.08
C PHE A 110 3.06 11.67 4.93
N LEU A 111 1.82 12.11 5.05
CA LEU A 111 1.19 12.95 4.01
C LEU A 111 1.86 14.32 3.89
N GLU A 112 2.30 14.92 5.01
CA GLU A 112 3.12 16.14 4.97
C GLU A 112 4.44 15.90 4.24
N ARG A 113 5.12 14.78 4.51
CA ARG A 113 6.36 14.41 3.81
C ARG A 113 6.11 14.02 2.35
N CYS A 114 4.94 13.44 2.05
CA CYS A 114 4.52 13.19 0.67
C CYS A 114 4.42 14.51 -0.10
N HIS A 115 3.80 15.52 0.48
CA HIS A 115 3.71 16.85 -0.13
C HIS A 115 5.11 17.47 -0.35
N GLU A 116 6.02 17.36 0.64
CA GLU A 116 7.42 17.82 0.51
C GLU A 116 8.14 17.07 -0.63
N THR A 117 8.01 15.74 -0.67
CA THR A 117 8.65 14.90 -1.68
C THR A 117 8.16 15.23 -3.08
N VAL A 118 6.85 15.35 -3.24
CA VAL A 118 6.24 15.70 -4.54
C VAL A 118 6.60 17.13 -4.95
N GLY A 119 6.70 18.07 -4.01
CA GLY A 119 7.15 19.43 -4.29
C GLY A 119 8.57 19.49 -4.86
N LYS A 120 9.44 18.54 -4.48
CA LYS A 120 10.84 18.45 -4.96
C LYS A 120 10.99 17.58 -6.22
N HIS A 121 10.17 16.56 -6.39
CA HIS A 121 10.39 15.49 -7.38
C HIS A 121 9.19 15.18 -8.26
N GLY A 122 8.06 15.85 -8.10
CA GLY A 122 6.82 15.65 -8.83
C GLY A 122 6.20 16.96 -9.30
N ASP A 123 4.89 16.94 -9.49
CA ASP A 123 4.07 18.12 -9.76
C ASP A 123 3.04 18.30 -8.63
N VAL A 124 3.38 19.17 -7.69
CA VAL A 124 2.56 19.42 -6.50
C VAL A 124 1.21 20.05 -6.82
N SER A 125 1.08 20.72 -7.95
CA SER A 125 -0.18 21.34 -8.39
C SER A 125 -1.27 20.30 -8.68
N LYS A 126 -0.86 19.06 -8.97
CA LYS A 126 -1.74 17.92 -9.24
C LYS A 126 -2.01 17.05 -8.01
N LEU A 127 -1.33 17.32 -6.87
CA LEU A 127 -1.44 16.53 -5.67
C LEU A 127 -2.57 17.02 -4.76
N ARG A 128 -3.38 16.07 -4.29
CA ARG A 128 -4.25 16.22 -3.12
C ARG A 128 -3.89 15.12 -2.12
N THR A 129 -3.99 15.42 -0.84
CA THR A 129 -3.80 14.44 0.22
C THR A 129 -5.09 14.21 1.00
N SER A 130 -5.33 13.00 1.47
CA SER A 130 -6.48 12.66 2.31
C SER A 130 -6.06 11.66 3.39
N HIS A 131 -6.29 12.03 4.65
CA HIS A 131 -5.90 11.23 5.81
C HIS A 131 -6.95 10.14 6.08
N VAL A 132 -6.50 8.89 6.22
CA VAL A 132 -7.33 7.72 6.53
C VAL A 132 -7.23 7.45 8.04
N ALA A 133 -7.84 8.33 8.85
CA ALA A 133 -7.64 8.37 10.30
C ALA A 133 -8.07 7.08 11.02
N ASP A 134 -9.10 6.39 10.54
CA ASP A 134 -9.60 5.13 11.09
C ASP A 134 -8.92 3.87 10.49
N GLY A 135 -8.07 4.06 9.47
CA GLY A 135 -7.36 2.98 8.77
C GLY A 135 -8.22 2.17 7.79
N SER A 136 -9.48 2.51 7.61
CA SER A 136 -10.45 1.68 6.86
C SER A 136 -11.36 2.45 5.91
N THR A 137 -11.55 3.76 6.10
CA THR A 137 -12.50 4.58 5.34
C THR A 137 -11.78 5.69 4.58
N LEU A 138 -11.98 5.73 3.26
CA LEU A 138 -11.47 6.81 2.42
C LEU A 138 -12.39 8.04 2.54
N GLN A 139 -11.85 9.16 3.02
CA GLN A 139 -12.58 10.42 3.16
C GLN A 139 -12.73 11.11 1.80
N LEU A 140 -13.33 10.42 0.84
CA LEU A 140 -13.49 10.85 -0.54
C LEU A 140 -14.93 10.59 -1.01
N PRO A 141 -15.47 11.41 -1.92
CA PRO A 141 -16.76 11.17 -2.55
C PRO A 141 -16.79 9.87 -3.36
N ASP A 142 -18.00 9.36 -3.60
CA ASP A 142 -18.21 8.27 -4.53
C ASP A 142 -17.84 8.71 -5.96
N ASN A 143 -17.37 7.78 -6.78
CA ASN A 143 -17.14 8.01 -8.21
C ASN A 143 -16.22 9.22 -8.51
N CYS A 144 -15.18 9.46 -7.73
CA CYS A 144 -14.32 10.63 -7.87
C CYS A 144 -12.99 10.37 -8.57
N VAL A 145 -12.57 9.09 -8.74
CA VAL A 145 -11.28 8.73 -9.36
C VAL A 145 -11.44 7.72 -10.49
N ASP A 146 -10.49 7.72 -11.43
CA ASP A 146 -10.49 6.80 -12.57
C ASP A 146 -9.69 5.53 -12.28
N ILE A 147 -8.64 5.64 -11.46
CA ILE A 147 -7.75 4.52 -11.11
C ILE A 147 -7.51 4.55 -9.60
N VAL A 148 -7.66 3.39 -8.95
CA VAL A 148 -7.16 3.20 -7.59
C VAL A 148 -5.97 2.26 -7.64
N PHE A 149 -4.87 2.72 -7.05
CA PHE A 149 -3.61 1.99 -6.96
C PHE A 149 -3.20 1.80 -5.51
N SER A 150 -2.77 0.59 -5.15
CA SER A 150 -2.16 0.32 -3.85
C SER A 150 -1.04 -0.71 -4.00
N TYR A 151 0.14 -0.38 -3.50
CA TYR A 151 1.31 -1.26 -3.56
C TYR A 151 1.99 -1.39 -2.20
N ILE A 152 2.15 -2.64 -1.74
CA ILE A 152 2.80 -3.00 -0.46
C ILE A 152 2.15 -2.32 0.77
N THR A 153 0.93 -1.83 0.68
CA THR A 153 0.21 -1.14 1.76
C THR A 153 -0.81 -2.05 2.42
N LEU A 154 -1.74 -2.61 1.65
CA LEU A 154 -2.85 -3.41 2.16
C LEU A 154 -2.39 -4.61 3.00
N GLN A 155 -1.20 -5.15 2.72
CA GLN A 155 -0.62 -6.23 3.53
C GLN A 155 -0.23 -5.79 4.94
N HIS A 156 -0.03 -4.50 5.19
CA HIS A 156 0.37 -3.94 6.49
C HIS A 156 -0.80 -3.46 7.33
N CYS A 157 -1.98 -3.37 6.73
CA CYS A 157 -3.23 -3.11 7.44
C CYS A 157 -3.66 -4.33 8.28
N GLU A 158 -4.55 -4.13 9.25
CA GLU A 158 -5.33 -5.22 9.80
C GLU A 158 -6.13 -5.88 8.68
N LYS A 159 -6.44 -7.17 8.84
CA LYS A 159 -7.11 -7.93 7.78
C LYS A 159 -8.45 -7.32 7.37
N ASN A 160 -9.25 -6.89 8.34
CA ASN A 160 -10.55 -6.30 8.09
C ASN A 160 -10.42 -4.91 7.46
N ASP A 161 -9.44 -4.10 7.90
CA ASP A 161 -9.18 -2.78 7.34
C ASP A 161 -8.75 -2.89 5.86
N ALA A 162 -7.88 -3.86 5.53
CA ALA A 162 -7.49 -4.12 4.14
C ALA A 162 -8.68 -4.54 3.26
N LEU A 163 -9.62 -5.32 3.80
CA LEU A 163 -10.84 -5.71 3.10
C LEU A 163 -11.79 -4.51 2.94
N SER A 164 -11.98 -3.71 3.99
CA SER A 164 -12.78 -2.48 3.93
C SER A 164 -12.21 -1.49 2.93
N LEU A 165 -10.89 -1.24 2.94
CA LEU A 165 -10.23 -0.38 1.95
C LEU A 165 -10.38 -0.89 0.52
N SER A 166 -10.50 -2.21 0.32
CA SER A 166 -10.77 -2.79 -1.00
C SER A 166 -12.19 -2.45 -1.50
N THR A 167 -13.17 -2.45 -0.60
CA THR A 167 -14.56 -2.02 -0.89
C THR A 167 -14.63 -0.50 -1.08
N GLU A 168 -13.94 0.27 -0.25
CA GLU A 168 -13.83 1.71 -0.38
C GLU A 168 -13.16 2.12 -1.71
N ALA A 169 -12.11 1.39 -2.13
CA ALA A 169 -11.51 1.56 -3.44
C ALA A 169 -12.54 1.43 -4.57
N MET A 170 -13.44 0.43 -4.47
CA MET A 170 -14.54 0.28 -5.41
C MET A 170 -15.54 1.44 -5.33
N ARG A 171 -15.86 1.92 -4.12
CA ARG A 171 -16.82 3.03 -3.90
C ARG A 171 -16.34 4.32 -4.58
N VAL A 172 -15.09 4.69 -4.38
CA VAL A 172 -14.54 5.94 -4.92
C VAL A 172 -14.20 5.88 -6.41
N THR A 173 -14.06 4.68 -6.98
CA THR A 173 -13.78 4.50 -8.39
C THR A 173 -15.01 4.78 -9.24
N ARG A 174 -14.88 5.54 -10.31
CA ARG A 174 -15.93 5.81 -11.31
C ARG A 174 -16.32 4.53 -12.04
N THR A 175 -17.52 4.51 -12.59
CA THR A 175 -17.92 3.49 -13.59
C THR A 175 -16.95 3.53 -14.77
N GLY A 176 -16.47 2.38 -15.19
CA GLY A 176 -15.40 2.23 -16.20
C GLY A 176 -13.98 2.42 -15.65
N GLY A 177 -13.84 2.76 -14.37
CA GLY A 177 -12.53 2.94 -13.72
C GLY A 177 -11.89 1.61 -13.32
N THR A 178 -10.63 1.66 -12.94
CA THR A 178 -9.79 0.47 -12.72
C THR A 178 -9.23 0.39 -11.30
N LEU A 179 -9.31 -0.80 -10.72
CA LEU A 179 -8.64 -1.17 -9.47
C LEU A 179 -7.31 -1.87 -9.77
N LEU A 180 -6.23 -1.45 -9.12
CA LEU A 180 -4.89 -2.03 -9.18
C LEU A 180 -4.39 -2.22 -7.75
N LEU A 181 -4.75 -3.34 -7.11
CA LEU A 181 -4.56 -3.56 -5.69
C LEU A 181 -3.57 -4.71 -5.44
N ASN A 182 -2.53 -4.45 -4.66
CA ASN A 182 -1.51 -5.43 -4.31
C ASN A 182 -1.76 -6.00 -2.91
N TYR A 183 -1.68 -7.32 -2.81
CA TYR A 183 -1.87 -8.07 -1.58
C TYR A 183 -0.74 -9.06 -1.34
N ARG A 184 -0.71 -9.61 -0.15
CA ARG A 184 0.14 -10.73 0.22
C ARG A 184 -0.71 -11.97 0.53
N THR A 185 -0.31 -13.11 -0.03
CA THR A 185 -0.87 -14.42 0.29
C THR A 185 0.06 -15.22 1.21
N TRP A 186 -0.46 -16.29 1.77
CA TRP A 186 0.30 -17.21 2.60
C TRP A 186 1.30 -18.02 1.75
N VAL A 187 2.51 -18.20 2.25
CA VAL A 187 3.55 -19.05 1.66
C VAL A 187 4.11 -20.01 2.72
N ARG A 188 4.69 -21.14 2.29
CA ARG A 188 5.21 -22.16 3.22
C ARG A 188 6.16 -21.62 4.28
N ALA A 189 6.98 -20.64 3.94
CA ALA A 189 7.88 -19.99 4.87
C ALA A 189 7.14 -19.27 6.03
N ASP A 190 5.88 -18.88 5.83
CA ASP A 190 5.08 -18.22 6.87
C ASP A 190 4.79 -19.15 8.06
N ALA A 191 4.83 -20.47 7.88
CA ALA A 191 4.68 -21.42 8.96
C ALA A 191 5.74 -21.23 10.07
N GLY A 192 6.97 -20.89 9.68
CA GLY A 192 8.05 -20.57 10.63
C GLY A 192 8.15 -19.08 10.96
N LEU A 193 7.97 -18.20 9.95
CA LEU A 193 8.16 -16.77 10.13
C LEU A 193 7.06 -16.12 10.99
N LEU A 194 5.82 -16.62 10.96
CA LEU A 194 4.72 -16.08 11.75
C LEU A 194 4.96 -16.22 13.26
N PRO A 195 5.23 -17.42 13.82
CA PRO A 195 5.48 -17.55 15.24
C PRO A 195 6.72 -16.78 15.69
N LEU A 196 7.79 -16.75 14.88
CA LEU A 196 8.99 -15.94 15.16
C LEU A 196 8.66 -14.45 15.16
N GLY A 197 7.86 -13.97 14.22
CA GLY A 197 7.42 -12.58 14.19
C GLY A 197 6.55 -12.21 15.39
N ILE A 198 5.67 -13.11 15.84
CA ILE A 198 4.87 -12.91 17.06
C ILE A 198 5.80 -12.82 18.29
N ALA A 199 6.78 -13.72 18.41
CA ALA A 199 7.75 -13.70 19.49
C ALA A 199 8.56 -12.39 19.48
N MET A 200 9.01 -11.94 18.31
CA MET A 200 9.74 -10.68 18.16
C MET A 200 8.90 -9.48 18.60
N ARG A 201 7.63 -9.41 18.20
CA ARG A 201 6.73 -8.35 18.65
C ARG A 201 6.49 -8.37 20.16
N ARG A 202 6.50 -9.54 20.80
CA ARG A 202 6.45 -9.66 22.27
C ARG A 202 7.71 -9.11 22.91
N LEU A 203 8.89 -9.40 22.34
CA LEU A 203 10.16 -8.86 22.82
C LEU A 203 10.24 -7.34 22.72
N TRP A 204 9.66 -6.73 21.68
CA TRP A 204 9.60 -5.28 21.58
C TRP A 204 8.84 -4.58 22.72
N ARG A 205 7.97 -5.30 23.42
CA ARG A 205 7.25 -4.77 24.59
C ARG A 205 8.09 -4.67 25.86
N ILE A 206 9.26 -5.33 25.88
CA ILE A 206 10.15 -5.30 27.03
C ILE A 206 10.86 -3.93 27.06
N PRO A 207 10.73 -3.13 28.15
CA PRO A 207 11.42 -1.84 28.25
C PRO A 207 12.93 -2.00 27.99
N VAL A 208 13.57 -0.98 27.39
CA VAL A 208 15.00 -0.95 27.04
C VAL A 208 15.39 -1.94 25.93
N VAL A 209 15.19 -3.23 26.10
CA VAL A 209 15.51 -4.28 25.12
C VAL A 209 14.65 -4.09 23.87
N GLY A 210 13.36 -3.90 24.04
CA GLY A 210 12.42 -3.68 22.94
C GLY A 210 12.76 -2.45 22.10
N LYS A 211 13.10 -1.33 22.73
CA LYS A 211 13.53 -0.12 22.03
C LYS A 211 14.78 -0.34 21.16
N ARG A 212 15.76 -1.07 21.68
CA ARG A 212 16.99 -1.43 20.94
C ARG A 212 16.70 -2.37 19.78
N LEU A 213 15.88 -3.40 20.00
CA LEU A 213 15.52 -4.37 18.96
C LEU A 213 14.68 -3.72 17.85
N ALA A 214 13.70 -2.88 18.18
CA ALA A 214 12.79 -2.27 17.23
C ALA A 214 13.48 -1.37 16.18
N VAL A 215 14.69 -0.91 16.45
CA VAL A 215 15.50 -0.12 15.49
C VAL A 215 16.45 -0.97 14.66
N THR A 216 16.57 -2.27 14.93
CA THR A 216 17.46 -3.15 14.16
C THR A 216 16.74 -3.71 12.93
N ARG A 217 17.41 -3.70 11.78
CA ARG A 217 16.87 -4.13 10.50
C ARG A 217 16.32 -5.57 10.51
N TRP A 218 17.06 -6.50 11.10
CA TRP A 218 16.66 -7.92 11.15
C TRP A 218 15.43 -8.14 12.04
N SER A 219 15.39 -7.50 13.20
CA SER A 219 14.29 -7.58 14.15
C SER A 219 13.02 -6.99 13.55
N THR A 220 13.15 -5.83 12.90
CA THR A 220 12.04 -5.17 12.22
C THR A 220 11.48 -6.03 11.09
N ARG A 221 12.35 -6.62 10.26
CA ARG A 221 11.91 -7.52 9.18
C ARG A 221 11.18 -8.76 9.72
N LEU A 222 11.66 -9.33 10.80
CA LEU A 222 11.07 -10.51 11.42
C LEU A 222 9.73 -10.16 12.10
N GLY A 223 9.68 -9.05 12.83
CA GLY A 223 8.50 -8.60 13.56
C GLY A 223 7.46 -7.87 12.71
N TRP A 224 7.73 -7.65 11.42
CA TRP A 224 6.84 -6.91 10.56
C TRP A 224 5.46 -7.57 10.47
N GLN A 225 4.45 -6.80 10.84
CA GLN A 225 3.06 -7.25 10.71
C GLN A 225 2.67 -7.20 9.24
N ALA A 226 2.35 -8.35 8.67
CA ALA A 226 1.73 -8.43 7.36
C ALA A 226 0.54 -9.37 7.44
N ASN A 227 -0.61 -8.95 6.97
CA ASN A 227 -1.75 -9.83 6.80
C ASN A 227 -1.52 -10.76 5.61
N ARG A 228 -2.34 -11.81 5.49
CA ARG A 228 -2.34 -12.74 4.36
C ARG A 228 -3.78 -12.87 3.90
N LEU A 229 -4.04 -12.36 2.73
CA LEU A 229 -5.32 -12.42 2.05
C LEU A 229 -5.16 -13.19 0.75
N SER A 230 -5.93 -14.26 0.58
CA SER A 230 -5.99 -14.97 -0.68
C SER A 230 -6.89 -14.22 -1.68
N PRO A 231 -6.73 -14.45 -3.00
CA PRO A 231 -7.65 -13.90 -3.99
C PRO A 231 -9.11 -14.21 -3.69
N ASP A 232 -9.42 -15.45 -3.31
CA ASP A 232 -10.81 -15.85 -3.01
C ASP A 232 -11.41 -15.08 -1.83
N GLN A 233 -10.60 -14.81 -0.78
CA GLN A 233 -11.06 -14.02 0.37
C GLN A 233 -11.37 -12.58 -0.02
N VAL A 234 -10.52 -11.95 -0.82
CA VAL A 234 -10.71 -10.57 -1.28
C VAL A 234 -11.91 -10.47 -2.23
N LEU A 235 -11.99 -11.36 -3.21
CA LEU A 235 -13.08 -11.36 -4.18
C LEU A 235 -14.43 -11.66 -3.54
N ALA A 236 -14.50 -12.64 -2.62
CA ALA A 236 -15.71 -12.93 -1.87
C ALA A 236 -16.16 -11.73 -1.03
N HIS A 237 -15.20 -11.04 -0.37
CA HIS A 237 -15.52 -9.85 0.41
C HIS A 237 -16.04 -8.70 -0.46
N ILE A 238 -15.36 -8.38 -1.56
CA ILE A 238 -15.76 -7.33 -2.50
C ILE A 238 -17.16 -7.64 -3.07
N SER A 239 -17.42 -8.89 -3.45
CA SER A 239 -18.72 -9.29 -4.00
C SER A 239 -19.85 -9.20 -2.97
N ALA A 240 -19.59 -9.56 -1.71
CA ALA A 240 -20.58 -9.54 -0.65
C ALA A 240 -20.85 -8.12 -0.10
N ASN A 241 -19.90 -7.20 -0.23
CA ASN A 241 -19.95 -5.85 0.34
C ASN A 241 -19.84 -4.77 -0.75
N ALA A 242 -20.14 -5.11 -1.99
CA ALA A 242 -20.10 -4.16 -3.09
C ALA A 242 -21.02 -2.96 -2.79
N PRO A 243 -20.57 -1.72 -3.02
CA PRO A 243 -21.42 -0.55 -2.91
C PRO A 243 -22.66 -0.69 -3.81
N SER A 244 -23.81 -0.18 -3.36
CA SER A 244 -25.06 -0.26 -4.11
C SER A 244 -24.88 0.25 -5.55
N GLY A 245 -25.37 -0.52 -6.51
CA GLY A 245 -25.27 -0.21 -7.93
C GLY A 245 -23.86 -0.39 -8.54
N LYS A 246 -22.95 -1.09 -7.88
CA LYS A 246 -21.59 -1.37 -8.41
C LYS A 246 -21.26 -2.85 -8.41
N ARG A 247 -20.46 -3.25 -9.41
CA ARG A 247 -19.83 -4.56 -9.50
C ARG A 247 -18.42 -4.44 -10.09
N ILE A 248 -17.61 -5.46 -9.90
CA ILE A 248 -16.32 -5.58 -10.61
C ILE A 248 -16.45 -6.53 -11.79
N THR A 249 -15.83 -6.17 -12.91
CA THR A 249 -15.74 -6.96 -14.13
C THR A 249 -14.28 -7.04 -14.59
N ASN A 250 -13.99 -7.80 -15.64
CA ASN A 250 -12.64 -7.94 -16.18
C ASN A 250 -11.60 -8.30 -15.12
N VAL A 251 -12.01 -9.12 -14.15
CA VAL A 251 -11.18 -9.45 -12.99
C VAL A 251 -10.02 -10.35 -13.40
N VAL A 252 -8.79 -9.89 -13.11
CA VAL A 252 -7.57 -10.67 -13.33
C VAL A 252 -6.74 -10.68 -12.05
N VAL A 253 -6.33 -11.87 -11.66
CA VAL A 253 -5.39 -12.10 -10.54
C VAL A 253 -4.01 -12.37 -11.12
N HIS A 254 -3.03 -11.55 -10.74
CA HIS A 254 -1.66 -11.68 -11.20
C HIS A 254 -0.76 -12.21 -10.09
N HIS A 255 -0.09 -13.33 -10.36
CA HIS A 255 0.90 -13.94 -9.47
C HIS A 255 2.27 -14.05 -10.14
N SER A 256 3.29 -14.35 -9.35
CA SER A 256 4.57 -14.79 -9.93
C SER A 256 4.35 -16.02 -10.82
N ALA A 257 5.15 -16.19 -11.87
CA ALA A 257 5.04 -17.33 -12.80
C ALA A 257 5.07 -18.70 -12.10
N LYS A 258 5.77 -18.80 -10.94
CA LYS A 258 5.83 -20.03 -10.14
C LYS A 258 4.53 -20.30 -9.40
N THR A 259 3.90 -19.26 -8.85
CA THR A 259 2.66 -19.36 -8.08
C THR A 259 1.46 -19.57 -8.99
N THR A 260 1.42 -18.94 -10.17
CA THR A 260 0.34 -19.07 -11.16
C THR A 260 0.08 -20.54 -11.56
N ARG A 261 1.11 -21.37 -11.55
CA ARG A 261 0.97 -22.81 -11.89
C ARG A 261 0.20 -23.62 -10.84
N THR A 262 0.10 -23.11 -9.61
CA THR A 262 -0.47 -23.84 -8.46
C THR A 262 -1.73 -23.20 -7.90
N VAL A 263 -2.01 -21.95 -8.26
CA VAL A 263 -3.21 -21.23 -7.79
C VAL A 263 -4.36 -21.46 -8.78
N LYS A 264 -5.47 -21.95 -8.26
CA LYS A 264 -6.75 -22.02 -8.96
C LYS A 264 -7.72 -21.11 -8.21
N THR A 265 -8.14 -20.02 -8.83
CA THR A 265 -9.22 -19.18 -8.31
C THR A 265 -10.45 -19.41 -9.20
N LEU A 266 -11.55 -19.84 -8.59
CA LEU A 266 -12.77 -20.20 -9.32
C LEU A 266 -13.34 -18.98 -10.08
N GLY A 267 -13.56 -19.15 -11.38
CA GLY A 267 -14.25 -18.15 -12.21
C GLY A 267 -13.46 -16.90 -12.56
N VAL A 268 -12.15 -16.87 -12.26
CA VAL A 268 -11.30 -15.68 -12.47
C VAL A 268 -10.07 -16.02 -13.31
N THR A 269 -9.68 -15.12 -14.20
CA THR A 269 -8.46 -15.24 -14.99
C THR A 269 -7.22 -15.03 -14.10
N VAL A 270 -6.35 -16.05 -14.05
CA VAL A 270 -5.05 -15.96 -13.35
C VAL A 270 -3.93 -15.82 -14.36
N LYS A 271 -3.14 -14.74 -14.29
CA LYS A 271 -2.03 -14.45 -15.20
C LYS A 271 -0.67 -14.39 -14.48
N PRO A 272 0.40 -14.85 -15.11
CA PRO A 272 1.75 -14.63 -14.58
C PRO A 272 2.16 -13.16 -14.74
N MET A 273 2.86 -12.64 -13.73
CA MET A 273 3.42 -11.28 -13.74
C MET A 273 4.93 -11.34 -13.43
N LYS A 274 5.73 -10.60 -14.20
CA LYS A 274 7.18 -10.54 -14.00
C LYS A 274 7.53 -9.72 -12.75
N ARG A 275 8.60 -10.13 -12.05
CA ARG A 275 9.15 -9.44 -10.87
C ARG A 275 8.17 -9.28 -9.72
N VAL A 276 7.19 -10.18 -9.59
CA VAL A 276 6.32 -10.29 -8.43
C VAL A 276 6.87 -11.36 -7.49
N ASN A 277 7.00 -11.04 -6.22
CA ASN A 277 7.41 -11.99 -5.19
C ASN A 277 6.36 -13.11 -5.07
N LYS A 278 6.77 -14.34 -4.76
CA LYS A 278 5.88 -15.49 -4.61
C LYS A 278 4.76 -15.30 -3.58
N SER A 279 5.02 -14.47 -2.57
CA SER A 279 4.02 -14.14 -1.55
C SER A 279 3.08 -13.02 -1.94
N HIS A 280 3.33 -12.29 -3.04
CA HIS A 280 2.50 -11.18 -3.47
C HIS A 280 1.66 -11.55 -4.69
N TRP A 281 0.53 -10.88 -4.79
CA TRP A 281 -0.35 -10.95 -5.95
C TRP A 281 -1.04 -9.61 -6.17
N TRP A 282 -1.53 -9.39 -7.38
CA TRP A 282 -2.28 -8.21 -7.74
C TRP A 282 -3.69 -8.56 -8.19
N LEU A 283 -4.63 -7.76 -7.77
CA LEU A 283 -5.97 -7.70 -8.33
C LEU A 283 -6.01 -6.55 -9.35
N THR A 284 -6.41 -6.87 -10.59
CA THR A 284 -6.86 -5.85 -11.54
C THR A 284 -8.32 -6.12 -11.88
N ALA A 285 -9.15 -5.07 -11.83
CA ALA A 285 -10.56 -5.18 -12.14
C ALA A 285 -11.09 -3.85 -12.66
N THR A 286 -12.15 -3.90 -13.46
CA THR A 286 -12.93 -2.73 -13.87
C THR A 286 -14.13 -2.59 -12.94
N VAL A 287 -14.43 -1.38 -12.48
CA VAL A 287 -15.65 -1.07 -11.73
C VAL A 287 -16.75 -0.68 -12.69
N GLU A 288 -17.89 -1.36 -12.62
CA GLU A 288 -19.07 -1.05 -13.44
C GLU A 288 -20.31 -0.77 -12.61
N GLY A 289 -21.23 0.00 -13.18
CA GLY A 289 -22.58 0.17 -12.67
C GLY A 289 -23.43 -1.08 -12.93
N VAL A 290 -24.38 -1.36 -12.05
CA VAL A 290 -25.39 -2.42 -12.19
C VAL A 290 -26.71 -1.82 -12.61
#